data_c90296ed6a39142d42af9e15d90d3bd9
#
_entry.id   c90296ed6a39142d42af9e15d90d3bd9
#
_cell.length_a   1.000
_cell.length_b   1.000
_cell.length_c   1.000
_cell.angle_alpha   90.00
_cell.angle_beta   90.00
_cell.angle_gamma   90.00
#
_symmetry.space_group_name_H-M   'P 1'
#
loop_
_entity.id
_entity.type
_entity.pdbx_description
1 polymer ?
#
loop_
_entity_poly.entity_id
_entity_poly.type
_entity_poly.pdbx_seq_one_letter_code
_entity_poly.pdbx_strand_id
1 'polypeptide(L)'
;MSSGAGESMREHRYSFDIDAPPEEVWAIFWRRKNVEHGDVKIEILHPGDEDGNGLVRRTWFGVPWYLLSGGRARSWEWITEVEPLRSWRYDAIGKPLWSEASGWTRLEDLGSGRTRLHFRETYHVFNPILRFFLERVVHRAISGDNDVRIRTAVEQGIAARRKRANPTA
;
A
#
# COMPACT_ATOMS: atom_id res chain seq x y z
N MET A 1 20.64 10.80 31.17
CA MET A 1 19.58 10.84 30.15
C MET A 1 19.85 9.68 29.22
N SER A 2 19.15 8.55 29.43
CA SER A 2 19.35 7.32 28.69
C SER A 2 18.66 7.47 27.33
N SER A 3 19.42 7.41 26.25
CA SER A 3 18.90 7.31 24.89
C SER A 3 18.22 5.94 24.78
N GLY A 4 16.89 5.94 24.79
CA GLY A 4 16.12 4.76 24.50
C GLY A 4 16.57 4.20 23.15
N ALA A 5 17.05 2.97 23.17
CA ALA A 5 17.32 2.21 21.97
C ALA A 5 16.00 2.18 21.17
N GLY A 6 15.98 2.85 20.02
CA GLY A 6 14.84 2.85 19.14
C GLY A 6 14.51 1.41 18.78
N GLU A 7 13.38 0.93 19.28
CA GLU A 7 12.85 -0.37 18.84
C GLU A 7 12.76 -0.32 17.32
N SER A 8 13.52 -1.15 16.64
CA SER A 8 13.53 -1.19 15.18
C SER A 8 12.17 -1.68 14.70
N MET A 9 11.43 -0.81 14.02
CA MET A 9 10.20 -1.20 13.32
C MET A 9 10.50 -2.36 12.38
N ARG A 10 9.59 -3.33 12.30
CA ARG A 10 9.74 -4.42 11.34
C ARG A 10 9.61 -3.87 9.93
N GLU A 11 10.59 -4.18 9.11
CA GLU A 11 10.66 -3.75 7.72
C GLU A 11 10.45 -4.93 6.78
N HIS A 12 9.69 -4.70 5.72
CA HIS A 12 9.49 -5.61 4.61
C HIS A 12 9.83 -4.89 3.30
N ARG A 13 10.65 -5.55 2.47
CA ARG A 13 11.02 -5.04 1.14
C ARG A 13 10.72 -6.09 0.10
N TYR A 14 10.12 -5.66 -0.99
CA TYR A 14 9.88 -6.52 -2.14
C TYR A 14 9.87 -5.69 -3.42
N SER A 15 10.05 -6.36 -4.55
CA SER A 15 9.97 -5.72 -5.87
C SER A 15 9.50 -6.73 -6.91
N PHE A 16 8.83 -6.23 -7.94
CA PHE A 16 8.39 -7.04 -9.07
C PHE A 16 8.28 -6.19 -10.34
N ASP A 17 8.36 -6.86 -11.49
CA ASP A 17 8.27 -6.24 -12.80
C ASP A 17 6.84 -6.33 -13.34
N ILE A 18 6.42 -5.28 -14.03
CA ILE A 18 5.11 -5.14 -14.71
C ILE A 18 5.36 -4.82 -16.17
N ASP A 19 4.66 -5.50 -17.08
CA ASP A 19 4.70 -5.27 -18.53
C ASP A 19 3.80 -4.09 -18.94
N ALA A 20 4.16 -2.92 -18.40
CA ALA A 20 3.52 -1.64 -18.72
C ALA A 20 4.49 -0.48 -18.43
N PRO A 21 4.38 0.64 -19.17
CA PRO A 21 5.19 1.82 -18.91
C PRO A 21 4.79 2.51 -17.59
N PRO A 22 5.69 3.33 -17.00
CA PRO A 22 5.46 3.98 -15.71
C PRO A 22 4.14 4.75 -15.62
N GLU A 23 3.70 5.38 -16.68
CA GLU A 23 2.46 6.16 -16.73
C GLU A 23 1.21 5.28 -16.54
N GLU A 24 1.18 4.09 -17.14
CA GLU A 24 0.07 3.16 -16.97
C GLU A 24 0.05 2.60 -15.54
N VAL A 25 1.22 2.23 -15.01
CA VAL A 25 1.37 1.72 -13.65
C VAL A 25 0.99 2.79 -12.63
N TRP A 26 1.52 4.01 -12.78
CA TRP A 26 1.17 5.15 -11.94
C TRP A 26 -0.32 5.39 -11.88
N ALA A 27 -0.99 5.37 -13.02
CA ALA A 27 -2.42 5.61 -13.11
C ALA A 27 -3.29 4.55 -12.42
N ILE A 28 -2.74 3.38 -12.05
CA ILE A 28 -3.41 2.38 -11.23
C ILE A 28 -3.38 2.78 -9.76
N PHE A 29 -2.24 3.21 -9.26
CA PHE A 29 -2.08 3.62 -7.86
C PHE A 29 -2.70 4.99 -7.59
N TRP A 30 -2.56 5.90 -8.56
CA TRP A 30 -2.93 7.31 -8.40
C TRP A 30 -4.41 7.57 -8.68
N ARG A 31 -5.28 6.85 -7.98
CA ARG A 31 -6.73 7.04 -8.07
C ARG A 31 -7.19 8.00 -6.99
N ARG A 32 -7.56 9.22 -7.38
CA ARG A 32 -8.15 10.23 -6.49
C ARG A 32 -9.68 10.08 -6.37
N LYS A 33 -10.19 8.85 -6.48
CA LYS A 33 -11.62 8.54 -6.43
C LYS A 33 -11.86 7.44 -5.41
N ASN A 34 -13.03 7.47 -4.81
CA ASN A 34 -13.48 6.37 -3.97
C ASN A 34 -13.50 5.08 -4.78
N VAL A 35 -13.02 4.02 -4.16
CA VAL A 35 -12.95 2.67 -4.75
C VAL A 35 -13.62 1.70 -3.81
N GLU A 36 -14.44 0.83 -4.37
CA GLU A 36 -14.99 -0.31 -3.66
C GLU A 36 -14.86 -1.53 -4.59
N HIS A 37 -14.07 -2.50 -4.17
CA HIS A 37 -13.85 -3.71 -4.95
C HIS A 37 -13.51 -4.88 -4.01
N GLY A 38 -14.38 -5.89 -3.99
CA GLY A 38 -14.23 -7.03 -3.10
C GLY A 38 -14.13 -6.59 -1.63
N ASP A 39 -13.08 -7.01 -0.95
CA ASP A 39 -12.85 -6.69 0.46
C ASP A 39 -12.18 -5.33 0.71
N VAL A 40 -11.86 -4.62 -0.37
CA VAL A 40 -11.16 -3.33 -0.28
C VAL A 40 -12.11 -2.19 -0.55
N LYS A 41 -12.18 -1.26 0.38
CA LYS A 41 -12.85 0.04 0.19
C LYS A 41 -11.89 1.15 0.51
N ILE A 42 -11.78 2.12 -0.40
CA ILE A 42 -10.97 3.33 -0.23
C ILE A 42 -11.88 4.54 -0.36
N GLU A 43 -11.86 5.39 0.62
CA GLU A 43 -12.57 6.66 0.65
C GLU A 43 -11.55 7.80 0.73
N ILE A 44 -11.59 8.71 -0.23
CA ILE A 44 -10.74 9.90 -0.24
C ILE A 44 -11.37 10.95 0.66
N LEU A 45 -10.65 11.33 1.71
CA LEU A 45 -11.06 12.35 2.68
C LEU A 45 -10.53 13.72 2.28
N HIS A 46 -9.32 13.77 1.73
CA HIS A 46 -8.69 14.98 1.20
C HIS A 46 -7.89 14.61 -0.06
N PRO A 47 -8.07 15.31 -1.18
CA PRO A 47 -7.43 14.93 -2.45
C PRO A 47 -5.93 15.27 -2.54
N GLY A 48 -5.38 16.03 -1.59
CA GLY A 48 -4.03 16.56 -1.69
C GLY A 48 -3.92 17.73 -2.68
N ASP A 49 -2.68 18.13 -2.96
CA ASP A 49 -2.34 19.09 -4.00
C ASP A 49 -2.44 18.49 -5.42
N GLU A 50 -1.99 19.22 -6.43
CA GLU A 50 -2.03 18.76 -7.84
C GLU A 50 -1.24 17.47 -8.06
N ASP A 51 -0.12 17.31 -7.37
CA ASP A 51 0.70 16.10 -7.41
C ASP A 51 0.20 15.01 -6.46
N GLY A 52 -0.69 15.35 -5.52
CA GLY A 52 -1.29 14.46 -4.54
C GLY A 52 -0.56 14.39 -3.20
N ASN A 53 0.42 15.27 -2.95
CA ASN A 53 0.94 15.43 -1.60
C ASN A 53 -0.15 15.90 -0.66
N GLY A 54 -0.20 15.35 0.54
CA GLY A 54 -1.26 15.64 1.50
C GLY A 54 -2.59 14.94 1.20
N LEU A 55 -2.65 14.00 0.24
CA LEU A 55 -3.83 13.16 0.06
C LEU A 55 -4.07 12.36 1.33
N VAL A 56 -5.29 12.43 1.85
CA VAL A 56 -5.74 11.64 3.01
C VAL A 56 -6.84 10.70 2.57
N ARG A 57 -6.69 9.45 2.92
CA ARG A 57 -7.69 8.42 2.62
C ARG A 57 -7.96 7.52 3.80
N ARG A 58 -9.13 6.94 3.80
CA ARG A 58 -9.54 5.89 4.72
C ARG A 58 -9.69 4.60 3.94
N THR A 59 -9.02 3.55 4.41
CA THR A 59 -8.99 2.26 3.73
C THR A 59 -9.58 1.20 4.64
N TRP A 60 -10.44 0.34 4.10
CA TRP A 60 -10.90 -0.91 4.71
C TRP A 60 -10.42 -2.07 3.88
N PHE A 61 -10.02 -3.15 4.54
CA PHE A 61 -9.60 -4.37 3.87
C PHE A 61 -9.86 -5.59 4.75
N GLY A 62 -10.09 -6.74 4.11
CA GLY A 62 -10.24 -8.01 4.77
C GLY A 62 -8.94 -8.44 5.44
N VAL A 63 -9.04 -8.95 6.67
CA VAL A 63 -7.93 -9.56 7.40
C VAL A 63 -8.38 -10.89 7.99
N PRO A 64 -7.47 -11.84 8.21
CA PRO A 64 -7.80 -13.07 8.91
C PRO A 64 -8.46 -12.78 10.26
N TRP A 65 -9.50 -13.53 10.60
CA TRP A 65 -10.29 -13.34 11.82
C TRP A 65 -9.47 -13.41 13.10
N TYR A 66 -8.40 -14.23 13.11
CA TYR A 66 -7.50 -14.37 14.26
C TYR A 66 -6.66 -13.12 14.56
N LEU A 67 -6.67 -12.11 13.71
CA LEU A 67 -5.99 -10.83 13.94
C LEU A 67 -6.77 -9.85 14.84
N LEU A 68 -7.74 -10.35 15.60
CA LEU A 68 -8.53 -9.58 16.57
C LEU A 68 -9.22 -8.32 16.02
N SER A 69 -9.41 -8.27 14.71
CA SER A 69 -10.00 -7.13 14.01
C SER A 69 -11.39 -7.43 13.46
N GLY A 70 -12.03 -8.52 13.90
CA GLY A 70 -13.35 -8.93 13.42
C GLY A 70 -13.41 -9.23 11.92
N GLY A 71 -12.32 -9.73 11.34
CA GLY A 71 -12.21 -10.03 9.90
C GLY A 71 -12.02 -8.79 9.00
N ARG A 72 -12.01 -7.59 9.58
CA ARG A 72 -11.80 -6.34 8.83
C ARG A 72 -10.80 -5.44 9.56
N ALA A 73 -9.93 -4.78 8.80
CA ALA A 73 -9.09 -3.71 9.30
C ALA A 73 -9.50 -2.40 8.64
N ARG A 74 -9.29 -1.31 9.36
CA ARG A 74 -9.50 0.05 8.89
C ARG A 74 -8.26 0.85 9.20
N SER A 75 -7.77 1.62 8.23
CA SER A 75 -6.66 2.54 8.42
C SER A 75 -6.97 3.92 7.87
N TRP A 76 -6.37 4.92 8.47
CA TRP A 76 -6.22 6.24 7.90
C TRP A 76 -4.81 6.33 7.34
N GLU A 77 -4.72 6.80 6.13
CA GLU A 77 -3.46 6.89 5.39
C GLU A 77 -3.32 8.29 4.84
N TRP A 78 -2.11 8.83 4.89
CA TRP A 78 -1.77 10.09 4.24
C TRP A 78 -0.53 9.91 3.38
N ILE A 79 -0.58 10.55 2.24
CA ILE A 79 0.43 10.42 1.19
C ILE A 79 1.30 11.66 1.20
N THR A 80 2.61 11.46 1.18
CA THR A 80 3.61 12.52 1.18
C THR A 80 4.77 12.16 0.25
N GLU A 81 5.68 13.10 0.06
CA GLU A 81 6.90 12.88 -0.73
C GLU A 81 6.59 12.35 -2.13
N VAL A 82 5.56 12.92 -2.77
CA VAL A 82 5.15 12.51 -4.10
C VAL A 82 6.06 13.12 -5.15
N GLU A 83 6.72 12.24 -5.90
CA GLU A 83 7.40 12.57 -7.15
C GLU A 83 6.64 11.89 -8.28
N PRO A 84 5.86 12.65 -9.09
CA PRO A 84 5.03 12.07 -10.14
C PRO A 84 5.78 11.11 -11.06
N LEU A 85 5.18 9.95 -11.33
CA LEU A 85 5.73 8.84 -12.12
C LEU A 85 6.97 8.16 -11.50
N ARG A 86 7.41 8.57 -10.33
CA ARG A 86 8.64 8.03 -9.70
C ARG A 86 8.39 7.40 -8.34
N SER A 87 7.85 8.15 -7.39
CA SER A 87 7.75 7.65 -6.03
C SER A 87 6.70 8.37 -5.20
N TRP A 88 6.29 7.73 -4.12
CA TRP A 88 5.52 8.33 -3.03
C TRP A 88 5.79 7.61 -1.72
N ARG A 89 5.52 8.30 -0.64
CA ARG A 89 5.47 7.74 0.70
C ARG A 89 4.04 7.76 1.21
N TYR A 90 3.67 6.76 1.99
CA TYR A 90 2.47 6.82 2.81
C TYR A 90 2.81 6.56 4.28
N ASP A 91 2.09 7.20 5.17
CA ASP A 91 2.03 6.87 6.58
C ASP A 91 0.59 6.50 6.93
N ALA A 92 0.41 5.54 7.82
CA ALA A 92 -0.91 5.01 8.15
C ALA A 92 -1.01 4.65 9.64
N ILE A 93 -2.20 4.87 10.21
CA ILE A 93 -2.56 4.40 11.56
C ILE A 93 -3.88 3.65 11.51
N GLY A 94 -4.11 2.81 12.53
CA GLY A 94 -5.34 2.02 12.62
C GLY A 94 -5.29 0.70 11.84
N LYS A 95 -4.12 0.30 11.37
CA LYS A 95 -3.87 -1.05 10.83
C LYS A 95 -4.25 -2.11 11.88
N PRO A 96 -4.30 -3.41 11.53
CA PRO A 96 -4.64 -4.47 12.50
C PRO A 96 -3.92 -4.30 13.84
N LEU A 97 -4.59 -4.60 14.94
CA LEU A 97 -4.08 -4.49 16.30
C LEU A 97 -3.74 -3.05 16.77
N TRP A 98 -4.32 -2.01 16.16
CA TRP A 98 -3.96 -0.63 16.46
C TRP A 98 -2.46 -0.40 16.30
N SER A 99 -2.06 -0.33 15.09
CA SER A 99 -0.68 -0.20 14.68
C SER A 99 -0.49 1.01 13.78
N GLU A 100 0.76 1.41 13.61
CA GLU A 100 1.18 2.29 12.55
C GLU A 100 1.91 1.51 11.45
N ALA A 101 1.92 2.05 10.27
CA ALA A 101 2.70 1.57 9.15
C ALA A 101 3.18 2.76 8.33
N SER A 102 4.36 2.64 7.76
CA SER A 102 4.86 3.56 6.75
C SER A 102 5.32 2.77 5.54
N GLY A 103 5.17 3.32 4.35
CA GLY A 103 5.62 2.67 3.14
C GLY A 103 6.15 3.67 2.12
N TRP A 104 7.12 3.19 1.34
CA TRP A 104 7.66 3.87 0.17
C TRP A 104 7.42 3.01 -1.04
N THR A 105 6.94 3.62 -2.09
CA THR A 105 6.81 2.99 -3.40
C THR A 105 7.65 3.78 -4.40
N ARG A 106 8.44 3.07 -5.19
CA ARG A 106 9.25 3.65 -6.25
C ARG A 106 9.03 2.88 -7.54
N LEU A 107 8.88 3.61 -8.63
CA LEU A 107 8.84 3.10 -9.99
C LEU A 107 10.20 3.30 -10.64
N GLU A 108 10.69 2.25 -11.29
CA GLU A 108 11.91 2.26 -12.11
C GLU A 108 11.51 1.88 -13.52
N ASP A 109 11.77 2.75 -14.48
CA ASP A 109 11.57 2.46 -15.90
C ASP A 109 12.68 1.52 -16.38
N LEU A 110 12.30 0.31 -16.81
CA LEU A 110 13.22 -0.69 -17.37
C LEU A 110 13.41 -0.54 -18.88
N GLY A 111 12.74 0.43 -19.49
CA GLY A 111 12.65 0.54 -20.95
C GLY A 111 11.74 -0.52 -21.57
N SER A 112 11.54 -0.41 -22.88
CA SER A 112 10.70 -1.35 -23.65
C SER A 112 9.27 -1.51 -23.09
N GLY A 113 8.72 -0.46 -22.47
CA GLY A 113 7.37 -0.46 -21.90
C GLY A 113 7.21 -1.33 -20.66
N ARG A 114 8.25 -1.49 -19.86
CA ARG A 114 8.24 -2.23 -18.59
C ARG A 114 8.63 -1.35 -17.42
N THR A 115 8.04 -1.63 -16.28
CA THR A 115 8.31 -0.91 -15.03
C THR A 115 8.61 -1.90 -13.91
N ARG A 116 9.64 -1.64 -13.12
CA ARG A 116 9.87 -2.30 -11.83
C ARG A 116 9.31 -1.47 -10.72
N LEU A 117 8.50 -2.10 -9.88
CA LEU A 117 7.98 -1.54 -8.65
C LEU A 117 8.83 -2.01 -7.47
N HIS A 118 9.26 -1.06 -6.65
CA HIS A 118 9.95 -1.31 -5.39
C HIS A 118 9.07 -0.85 -4.24
N PHE A 119 8.93 -1.70 -3.23
CA PHE A 119 8.19 -1.39 -2.01
C PHE A 119 9.10 -1.57 -0.81
N ARG A 120 8.94 -0.66 0.13
CA ARG A 120 9.51 -0.75 1.46
C ARG A 120 8.44 -0.37 2.46
N GLU A 121 8.10 -1.27 3.35
CA GLU A 121 7.04 -1.08 4.33
C GLU A 121 7.57 -1.34 5.73
N THR A 122 7.16 -0.53 6.68
CA THR A 122 7.41 -0.72 8.10
C THR A 122 6.09 -0.89 8.84
N TYR A 123 6.12 -1.64 9.92
CA TYR A 123 4.94 -1.94 10.70
C TYR A 123 5.27 -1.98 12.19
N HIS A 124 4.44 -1.36 13.02
CA HIS A 124 4.63 -1.30 14.46
C HIS A 124 3.30 -1.34 15.21
N VAL A 125 3.15 -2.29 16.11
CA VAL A 125 1.98 -2.44 16.99
C VAL A 125 2.19 -1.61 18.26
N PHE A 126 1.26 -0.71 18.58
CA PHE A 126 1.38 0.17 19.73
C PHE A 126 1.35 -0.56 21.08
N ASN A 127 0.45 -1.54 21.22
CA ASN A 127 0.32 -2.30 22.46
C ASN A 127 1.51 -3.26 22.64
N PRO A 128 2.33 -3.13 23.69
CA PRO A 128 3.54 -3.95 23.85
C PRO A 128 3.25 -5.44 24.06
N ILE A 129 2.12 -5.80 24.65
CA ILE A 129 1.72 -7.21 24.84
C ILE A 129 1.35 -7.81 23.48
N LEU A 130 0.49 -7.13 22.71
CA LEU A 130 0.12 -7.58 21.37
C LEU A 130 1.33 -7.59 20.43
N ARG A 131 2.23 -6.62 20.56
CA ARG A 131 3.49 -6.56 19.83
C ARG A 131 4.32 -7.80 20.09
N PHE A 132 4.55 -8.16 21.34
CA PHE A 132 5.37 -9.31 21.71
C PHE A 132 4.82 -10.62 21.15
N PHE A 133 3.52 -10.86 21.28
CA PHE A 133 2.92 -12.13 20.89
C PHE A 133 2.47 -12.19 19.42
N LEU A 134 1.94 -11.10 18.88
CA LEU A 134 1.19 -11.11 17.62
C LEU A 134 1.85 -10.34 16.47
N GLU A 135 2.71 -9.35 16.74
CA GLU A 135 3.30 -8.52 15.68
C GLU A 135 4.01 -9.37 14.62
N ARG A 136 4.75 -10.40 15.05
CA ARG A 136 5.46 -11.29 14.13
C ARG A 136 4.51 -12.08 13.23
N VAL A 137 3.39 -12.54 13.79
CA VAL A 137 2.36 -13.31 13.07
C VAL A 137 1.63 -12.38 12.09
N VAL A 138 1.23 -11.21 12.58
CA VAL A 138 0.53 -10.20 11.76
C VAL A 138 1.41 -9.69 10.62
N HIS A 139 2.65 -9.36 10.92
CA HIS A 139 3.60 -8.93 9.90
C HIS A 139 3.78 -9.99 8.81
N ARG A 140 3.92 -11.27 9.19
CA ARG A 140 4.01 -12.37 8.24
C ARG A 140 2.72 -12.54 7.41
N ALA A 141 1.55 -12.43 8.04
CA ALA A 141 0.26 -12.56 7.35
C ALA A 141 -0.04 -11.39 6.41
N ILE A 142 0.40 -10.16 6.74
CA ILE A 142 0.20 -8.98 5.90
C ILE A 142 1.23 -8.92 4.78
N SER A 143 2.49 -9.24 5.08
CA SER A 143 3.60 -9.10 4.14
C SER A 143 3.84 -10.35 3.28
N GLY A 144 3.42 -11.53 3.73
CA GLY A 144 3.78 -12.81 3.12
C GLY A 144 3.30 -13.00 1.68
N ASP A 145 2.15 -12.43 1.33
CA ASP A 145 1.57 -12.52 -0.03
C ASP A 145 1.37 -11.14 -0.65
N ASN A 146 1.92 -10.08 -0.06
CA ASN A 146 1.63 -8.72 -0.45
C ASN A 146 2.15 -8.40 -1.86
N ASP A 147 3.32 -8.90 -2.21
CA ASP A 147 3.91 -8.80 -3.54
C ASP A 147 3.01 -9.44 -4.61
N VAL A 148 2.54 -10.66 -4.39
CA VAL A 148 1.65 -11.38 -5.31
C VAL A 148 0.32 -10.65 -5.46
N ARG A 149 -0.28 -10.21 -4.35
CA ARG A 149 -1.58 -9.52 -4.35
C ARG A 149 -1.50 -8.16 -5.06
N ILE A 150 -0.50 -7.36 -4.75
CA ILE A 150 -0.34 -6.04 -5.37
C ILE A 150 0.00 -6.19 -6.85
N ARG A 151 0.91 -7.09 -7.20
CA ARG A 151 1.23 -7.39 -8.59
C ARG A 151 -0.02 -7.77 -9.39
N THR A 152 -0.80 -8.73 -8.90
CA THR A 152 -2.04 -9.18 -9.54
C THR A 152 -3.04 -8.03 -9.69
N ALA A 153 -3.22 -7.20 -8.65
CA ALA A 153 -4.13 -6.06 -8.70
C ALA A 153 -3.70 -5.01 -9.74
N VAL A 154 -2.40 -4.76 -9.87
CA VAL A 154 -1.85 -3.82 -10.87
C VAL A 154 -2.05 -4.38 -12.27
N GLU A 155 -1.68 -5.63 -12.53
CA GLU A 155 -1.85 -6.30 -13.83
C GLU A 155 -3.33 -6.32 -14.27
N GLN A 156 -4.24 -6.68 -13.38
CA GLN A 156 -5.68 -6.64 -13.64
C GLN A 156 -6.18 -5.22 -13.91
N GLY A 157 -5.70 -4.24 -13.16
CA GLY A 157 -6.04 -2.83 -13.35
C GLY A 157 -5.61 -2.31 -14.73
N ILE A 158 -4.41 -2.67 -15.17
CA ILE A 158 -3.88 -2.31 -16.49
C ILE A 158 -4.71 -2.99 -17.60
N ALA A 159 -4.95 -4.30 -17.49
CA ALA A 159 -5.74 -5.05 -18.46
C ALA A 159 -7.16 -4.45 -18.60
N ALA A 160 -7.80 -4.10 -17.49
CA ALA A 160 -9.12 -3.46 -17.50
C ALA A 160 -9.10 -2.07 -18.17
N ARG A 161 -8.03 -1.28 -17.99
CA ARG A 161 -7.88 0.01 -18.67
C ARG A 161 -7.70 -0.15 -20.17
N ARG A 162 -6.80 -1.05 -20.58
CA ARG A 162 -6.54 -1.35 -22.01
C ARG A 162 -7.81 -1.83 -22.73
N LYS A 163 -8.60 -2.71 -22.08
CA LYS A 163 -9.89 -3.15 -22.62
C LYS A 163 -10.91 -2.01 -22.78
N ARG A 164 -10.92 -1.04 -21.87
CA ARG A 164 -11.81 0.13 -21.98
C ARG A 164 -11.36 1.10 -23.08
N ALA A 165 -10.06 1.21 -23.32
CA ALA A 165 -9.51 2.04 -24.39
C ALA A 165 -9.72 1.43 -25.78
N ASN A 166 -9.80 0.09 -25.88
CA ASN A 166 -10.03 -0.66 -27.12
C ASN A 166 -11.25 -1.59 -26.99
N PRO A 167 -12.49 -1.07 -27.02
CA PRO A 167 -13.70 -1.87 -26.82
C PRO A 167 -14.04 -2.84 -27.96
N THR A 168 -13.29 -2.79 -29.07
CA THR A 168 -13.52 -3.56 -30.31
C THR A 168 -12.45 -4.62 -30.59
N ALA A 169 -11.57 -4.91 -29.65
CA ALA A 169 -10.56 -5.95 -29.80
C ALA A 169 -11.03 -7.28 -29.20
#